data_113c5dc5cd1e269ad829c27cecaa4258
#
_entry.id   113c5dc5cd1e269ad829c27cecaa4258
#
_cell.length_a   1.000
_cell.length_b   1.000
_cell.length_c   1.000
_cell.angle_alpha   90.00
_cell.angle_beta   90.00
_cell.angle_gamma   90.00
#
_symmetry.space_group_name_H-M   'P 1'
#
loop_
_entity.id
_entity.type
_entity.pdbx_description
1 polymer ?
#
loop_
_entity_poly.entity_id
_entity_poly.type
_entity_poly.pdbx_seq_one_letter_code
_entity_poly.pdbx_strand_id
1 'polypeptide(L)'
;MHTILAVDDSQSMRKMVSFTLSGAGYKVVEAVDGMDALEKVEAEHIDLVLADQNMPRLDGIGLTRRLREHPRFKNTPILILTTESSDQMKQAGRAAGATGWLVKPFDPNRLIEVLQKVIR
;
A
#
# COMPACT_ATOMS: atom_id res chain seq x y z
N MET A 1 11.70 14.24 -0.12
CA MET A 1 11.29 13.05 0.67
C MET A 1 9.95 12.56 0.17
N HIS A 2 9.87 11.29 -0.17
CA HIS A 2 8.61 10.70 -0.62
C HIS A 2 7.74 10.31 0.57
N THR A 3 6.43 10.42 0.41
CA THR A 3 5.45 10.08 1.44
C THR A 3 4.72 8.81 1.05
N ILE A 4 4.74 7.83 1.95
CA ILE A 4 4.12 6.52 1.75
C ILE A 4 2.89 6.43 2.65
N LEU A 5 1.76 6.00 2.07
CA LEU A 5 0.58 5.67 2.86
C LEU A 5 0.62 4.19 3.18
N ALA A 6 0.77 3.85 4.45
CA ALA A 6 0.81 2.46 4.90
C ALA A 6 -0.55 2.10 5.51
N VAL A 7 -1.25 1.16 4.89
CA VAL A 7 -2.61 0.77 5.25
C VAL A 7 -2.61 -0.67 5.74
N ASP A 8 -2.96 -0.88 7.00
CA ASP A 8 -3.02 -2.22 7.60
C ASP A 8 -3.87 -2.15 8.86
N ASP A 9 -4.79 -3.09 9.03
CA ASP A 9 -5.65 -3.13 10.21
C ASP A 9 -4.92 -3.69 11.44
N SER A 10 -3.78 -4.37 11.25
CA SER A 10 -2.94 -4.84 12.34
C SER A 10 -2.02 -3.72 12.80
N GLN A 11 -2.20 -3.28 14.04
CA GLN A 11 -1.38 -2.20 14.61
C GLN A 11 0.10 -2.59 14.61
N SER A 12 0.42 -3.82 15.01
CA SER A 12 1.81 -4.27 15.09
C SER A 12 2.45 -4.34 13.71
N MET A 13 1.74 -4.86 12.71
CA MET A 13 2.26 -4.91 11.34
C MET A 13 2.43 -3.51 10.78
N ARG A 14 1.46 -2.63 11.01
CA ARG A 14 1.54 -1.24 10.54
C ARG A 14 2.75 -0.52 11.15
N LYS A 15 3.02 -0.76 12.43
CA LYS A 15 4.19 -0.18 13.10
C LYS A 15 5.51 -0.73 12.54
N MET A 16 5.57 -2.03 12.23
CA MET A 16 6.75 -2.62 11.60
C MET A 16 7.03 -1.99 10.25
N VAL A 17 6.01 -1.87 9.43
CA VAL A 17 6.13 -1.24 8.10
C VAL A 17 6.58 0.20 8.24
N SER A 18 5.95 0.96 9.13
CA SER A 18 6.29 2.37 9.35
C SER A 18 7.74 2.53 9.80
N PHE A 19 8.20 1.68 10.73
CA PHE A 19 9.56 1.72 11.21
C PHE A 19 10.56 1.44 10.08
N THR A 20 10.27 0.42 9.27
CA THR A 20 11.14 0.06 8.13
C THR A 20 11.24 1.21 7.13
N LEU A 21 10.11 1.79 6.77
CA LEU A 21 10.06 2.86 5.77
C LEU A 21 10.69 4.15 6.29
N SER A 22 10.42 4.50 7.54
CA SER A 22 11.01 5.70 8.15
C SER A 22 12.53 5.55 8.24
N GLY A 23 13.01 4.37 8.56
CA GLY A 23 14.45 4.09 8.61
C GLY A 23 15.13 4.24 7.26
N ALA A 24 14.38 4.09 6.18
CA ALA A 24 14.89 4.26 4.82
C ALA A 24 14.74 5.70 4.28
N GLY A 25 14.24 6.62 5.11
CA GLY A 25 14.14 8.03 4.74
C GLY A 25 12.79 8.46 4.16
N TYR A 26 11.77 7.60 4.23
CA TYR A 26 10.43 7.97 3.76
C TYR A 26 9.60 8.58 4.89
N LYS A 27 8.72 9.51 4.52
CA LYS A 27 7.67 9.95 5.43
C LYS A 27 6.53 8.96 5.36
N VAL A 28 5.95 8.58 6.49
CA VAL A 28 4.89 7.58 6.52
C VAL A 28 3.61 8.18 7.10
N VAL A 29 2.51 7.99 6.38
CA VAL A 29 1.16 8.28 6.86
C VAL A 29 0.50 6.92 7.06
N GLU A 30 -0.12 6.70 8.21
CA GLU A 30 -0.72 5.41 8.55
C GLU A 30 -2.24 5.48 8.43
N ALA A 31 -2.84 4.39 7.96
CA ALA A 31 -4.29 4.23 7.92
C ALA A 31 -4.64 2.82 8.43
N VAL A 32 -5.77 2.71 9.11
CA VAL A 32 -6.15 1.45 9.77
C VAL A 32 -6.94 0.51 8.87
N ASP A 33 -7.52 1.03 7.80
CA ASP A 33 -8.24 0.23 6.80
C ASP A 33 -8.42 1.04 5.52
N GLY A 34 -9.10 0.44 4.53
CA GLY A 34 -9.28 1.10 3.24
C GLY A 34 -10.11 2.37 3.31
N MET A 35 -11.12 2.42 4.17
CA MET A 35 -11.96 3.63 4.30
C MET A 35 -11.17 4.76 4.94
N ASP A 36 -10.37 4.45 5.97
CA ASP A 36 -9.49 5.44 6.59
C ASP A 36 -8.44 5.95 5.59
N ALA A 37 -7.94 5.05 4.74
CA ALA A 37 -7.01 5.43 3.69
C ALA A 37 -7.60 6.45 2.73
N LEU A 38 -8.86 6.27 2.34
CA LEU A 38 -9.55 7.21 1.45
C LEU A 38 -9.67 8.60 2.08
N GLU A 39 -9.86 8.66 3.39
CA GLU A 39 -9.86 9.94 4.11
C GLU A 39 -8.46 10.58 4.12
N LYS A 40 -7.44 9.77 4.38
CA LYS A 40 -6.06 10.27 4.49
C LYS A 40 -5.57 10.85 3.17
N VAL A 41 -5.93 10.24 2.03
CA VAL A 41 -5.46 10.73 0.73
C VAL A 41 -6.07 12.09 0.35
N GLU A 42 -7.19 12.47 0.95
CA GLU A 42 -7.76 13.80 0.73
C GLU A 42 -6.97 14.88 1.44
N ALA A 43 -6.38 14.56 2.59
CA ALA A 43 -5.69 15.52 3.45
C ALA A 43 -4.18 15.58 3.22
N GLU A 44 -3.60 14.53 2.65
CA GLU A 44 -2.15 14.38 2.54
C GLU A 44 -1.71 14.15 1.10
N HIS A 45 -0.51 14.65 0.76
CA HIS A 45 0.12 14.28 -0.51
C HIS A 45 0.77 12.90 -0.33
N ILE A 46 0.41 11.96 -1.19
CA ILE A 46 0.89 10.58 -1.12
C ILE A 46 1.60 10.21 -2.42
N ASP A 47 2.83 9.71 -2.31
CA ASP A 47 3.63 9.31 -3.46
C ASP A 47 3.52 7.82 -3.78
N LEU A 48 3.16 7.00 -2.80
CA LEU A 48 2.99 5.56 -2.98
C LEU A 48 2.05 5.04 -1.89
N VAL A 49 1.21 4.07 -2.25
CA VAL A 49 0.32 3.39 -1.31
C VAL A 49 0.81 1.95 -1.13
N LEU A 50 1.00 1.54 0.12
CA LEU A 50 1.30 0.17 0.49
C LEU A 50 0.16 -0.33 1.36
N ALA A 51 -0.65 -1.25 0.86
CA ALA A 51 -1.88 -1.67 1.50
C ALA A 51 -1.94 -3.17 1.72
N ASP A 52 -2.35 -3.58 2.91
CA ASP A 52 -2.68 -4.97 3.20
C ASP A 52 -3.94 -5.35 2.40
N GLN A 53 -4.01 -6.60 1.93
CA GLN A 53 -5.20 -7.08 1.22
C GLN A 53 -6.35 -7.34 2.17
N ASN A 54 -6.09 -7.96 3.30
CA ASN A 54 -7.15 -8.42 4.21
C ASN A 54 -7.43 -7.39 5.29
N MET A 55 -8.41 -6.53 5.04
CA MET A 55 -8.83 -5.47 5.94
C MET A 55 -10.35 -5.39 5.99
N PRO A 56 -10.92 -5.00 7.15
CA PRO A 56 -12.37 -4.78 7.23
C PRO A 56 -12.78 -3.53 6.44
N ARG A 57 -14.03 -3.44 6.15
CA ARG A 57 -14.71 -2.34 5.44
C ARG A 57 -14.34 -2.21 3.99
N LEU A 58 -13.03 -2.24 3.64
CA LEU A 58 -12.58 -2.12 2.25
C LEU A 58 -11.20 -2.76 2.17
N ASP A 59 -11.05 -3.82 1.39
CA ASP A 59 -9.77 -4.54 1.26
C ASP A 59 -8.80 -3.81 0.31
N GLY A 60 -7.58 -4.36 0.19
CA GLY A 60 -6.54 -3.72 -0.62
C GLY A 60 -6.91 -3.60 -2.09
N ILE A 61 -7.52 -4.64 -2.67
CA ILE A 61 -7.97 -4.61 -4.06
C ILE A 61 -9.09 -3.59 -4.24
N GLY A 62 -10.04 -3.55 -3.31
CA GLY A 62 -11.13 -2.57 -3.34
C GLY A 62 -10.61 -1.15 -3.21
N LEU A 63 -9.65 -0.93 -2.30
CA LEU A 63 -9.00 0.38 -2.15
C LEU A 63 -8.31 0.79 -3.44
N THR A 64 -7.60 -0.15 -4.08
CA THR A 64 -6.91 0.13 -5.35
C THR A 64 -7.89 0.61 -6.41
N ARG A 65 -9.03 -0.07 -6.56
CA ARG A 65 -10.06 0.36 -7.52
C ARG A 65 -10.53 1.77 -7.24
N ARG A 66 -10.82 2.07 -5.98
CA ARG A 66 -11.32 3.39 -5.58
C ARG A 66 -10.28 4.47 -5.84
N LEU A 67 -9.02 4.20 -5.55
CA LEU A 67 -7.93 5.15 -5.80
C LEU A 67 -7.73 5.40 -7.30
N ARG A 68 -7.87 4.36 -8.13
CA ARG A 68 -7.70 4.53 -9.59
C ARG A 68 -8.81 5.38 -10.21
N GLU A 69 -9.95 5.48 -9.54
CA GLU A 69 -11.02 6.39 -9.96
C GLU A 69 -10.77 7.84 -9.52
N HIS A 70 -9.85 8.04 -8.60
CA HIS A 70 -9.51 9.37 -8.08
C HIS A 70 -8.51 10.04 -9.03
N PRO A 71 -8.80 11.29 -9.51
CA PRO A 71 -7.92 11.94 -10.51
C PRO A 71 -6.46 12.05 -10.10
N ARG A 72 -6.17 12.25 -8.82
CA ARG A 72 -4.78 12.42 -8.35
C ARG A 72 -4.01 11.11 -8.25
N PHE A 73 -4.69 9.95 -8.30
CA PHE A 73 -4.04 8.67 -8.03
C PHE A 73 -4.04 7.71 -9.22
N LYS A 74 -4.25 8.21 -10.42
CA LYS A 74 -4.27 7.36 -11.62
C LYS A 74 -2.92 6.71 -11.90
N ASN A 75 -1.84 7.41 -11.57
CA ASN A 75 -0.48 6.94 -11.83
C ASN A 75 0.35 6.70 -10.57
N THR A 76 -0.22 6.89 -9.40
CA THR A 76 0.48 6.66 -8.14
C THR A 76 0.73 5.16 -7.95
N PRO A 77 1.97 4.73 -7.65
CA PRO A 77 2.22 3.32 -7.39
C PRO A 77 1.40 2.82 -6.21
N ILE A 78 0.77 1.66 -6.38
CA ILE A 78 0.01 0.99 -5.33
C ILE A 78 0.52 -0.45 -5.22
N LEU A 79 1.07 -0.79 -4.06
CA LEU A 79 1.58 -2.13 -3.77
C LEU A 79 0.66 -2.80 -2.77
N ILE A 80 0.28 -4.04 -3.04
CA ILE A 80 -0.56 -4.84 -2.14
C ILE A 80 0.32 -5.84 -1.40
N LEU A 81 0.21 -5.86 -0.08
CA LEU A 81 0.98 -6.75 0.80
C LEU A 81 0.01 -7.74 1.43
N THR A 82 0.25 -9.05 1.25
CA THR A 82 -0.71 -10.07 1.66
C THR A 82 -0.03 -11.40 1.98
N THR A 83 -0.73 -12.25 2.75
CA THR A 83 -0.29 -13.63 2.99
C THR A 83 -0.69 -14.55 1.83
N GLU A 84 -1.57 -14.10 0.94
CA GLU A 84 -2.00 -14.89 -0.21
C GLU A 84 -1.14 -14.64 -1.43
N SER A 85 -0.76 -15.73 -2.11
CA SER A 85 0.09 -15.65 -3.30
C SER A 85 -0.51 -16.37 -4.51
N SER A 86 -1.83 -16.63 -4.49
CA SER A 86 -2.49 -17.32 -5.62
C SER A 86 -2.46 -16.43 -6.86
N ASP A 87 -2.39 -17.08 -8.02
CA ASP A 87 -2.43 -16.36 -9.30
C ASP A 87 -3.75 -15.62 -9.48
N GLN A 88 -4.85 -16.20 -9.00
CA GLN A 88 -6.16 -15.58 -9.09
C GLN A 88 -6.19 -14.24 -8.34
N MET A 89 -5.62 -14.20 -7.14
CA MET A 89 -5.58 -12.96 -6.35
C MET A 89 -4.66 -11.92 -6.98
N LYS A 90 -3.52 -12.37 -7.52
CA LYS A 90 -2.59 -11.47 -8.22
C LYS A 90 -3.23 -10.86 -9.47
N GLN A 91 -3.99 -11.66 -10.22
CA GLN A 91 -4.71 -11.17 -11.39
C GLN A 91 -5.80 -10.17 -10.99
N ALA A 92 -6.52 -10.44 -9.90
CA ALA A 92 -7.54 -9.52 -9.40
C ALA A 92 -6.93 -8.19 -9.00
N GLY A 93 -5.78 -8.21 -8.33
CA GLY A 93 -5.06 -6.99 -7.97
C GLY A 93 -4.60 -6.21 -9.18
N ARG A 94 -4.04 -6.90 -10.17
CA ARG A 94 -3.59 -6.28 -11.41
C ARG A 94 -4.77 -5.66 -12.17
N ALA A 95 -5.89 -6.38 -12.25
CA ALA A 95 -7.09 -5.89 -12.92
C ALA A 95 -7.66 -4.65 -12.24
N ALA A 96 -7.48 -4.53 -10.91
CA ALA A 96 -7.90 -3.35 -10.17
C ALA A 96 -6.95 -2.16 -10.36
N GLY A 97 -5.76 -2.39 -10.90
CA GLY A 97 -4.78 -1.34 -11.17
C GLY A 97 -3.59 -1.32 -10.22
N ALA A 98 -3.37 -2.39 -9.43
CA ALA A 98 -2.21 -2.45 -8.55
C ALA A 98 -0.92 -2.48 -9.35
N THR A 99 0.10 -1.79 -8.86
CA THR A 99 1.43 -1.74 -9.48
C THR A 99 2.21 -3.01 -9.19
N GLY A 100 2.07 -3.56 -7.99
CA GLY A 100 2.81 -4.74 -7.58
C GLY A 100 2.14 -5.46 -6.43
N TRP A 101 2.70 -6.61 -6.09
CA TRP A 101 2.15 -7.54 -5.13
C TRP A 101 3.30 -8.14 -4.31
N LEU A 102 3.24 -8.01 -2.99
CA LEU A 102 4.26 -8.54 -2.09
C LEU A 102 3.63 -9.52 -1.11
N VAL A 103 4.32 -10.62 -0.83
CA VAL A 103 3.81 -11.68 0.05
C VAL A 103 4.42 -11.53 1.44
N LYS A 104 3.57 -11.64 2.47
CA LYS A 104 3.99 -11.65 3.87
C LYS A 104 4.51 -13.03 4.26
N PRO A 105 5.44 -13.14 5.20
CA PRO A 105 6.14 -12.04 5.85
C PRO A 105 7.12 -11.37 4.89
N PHE A 106 7.23 -10.05 4.99
CA PHE A 106 8.11 -9.33 4.09
C PHE A 106 9.53 -9.26 4.67
N ASP A 107 10.51 -9.26 3.77
CA ASP A 107 11.89 -8.95 4.10
C ASP A 107 12.04 -7.42 4.01
N PRO A 108 12.48 -6.73 5.08
CA PRO A 108 12.62 -5.27 5.05
C PRO A 108 13.47 -4.78 3.89
N ASN A 109 14.57 -5.45 3.58
CA ASN A 109 15.44 -5.05 2.47
C ASN A 109 14.74 -5.21 1.13
N ARG A 110 13.97 -6.28 0.96
CA ARG A 110 13.20 -6.53 -0.26
C ARG A 110 12.13 -5.48 -0.45
N LEU A 111 11.45 -5.10 0.62
CA LEU A 111 10.43 -4.06 0.57
C LEU A 111 11.02 -2.74 0.08
N ILE A 112 12.15 -2.34 0.64
CA ILE A 112 12.82 -1.09 0.25
C ILE A 112 13.27 -1.16 -1.21
N GLU A 113 13.82 -2.28 -1.66
CA GLU A 113 14.21 -2.46 -3.06
C GLU A 113 13.03 -2.25 -4.01
N VAL A 114 11.89 -2.85 -3.69
CA VAL A 114 10.69 -2.74 -4.54
C VAL A 114 10.20 -1.29 -4.57
N LEU A 115 10.18 -0.62 -3.41
CA LEU A 115 9.77 0.78 -3.37
C LEU A 115 10.68 1.65 -4.24
N GLN A 116 12.00 1.45 -4.14
CA GLN A 116 12.96 2.23 -4.93
C GLN A 116 12.78 2.06 -6.43
N LYS A 117 12.31 0.89 -6.86
CA LYS A 117 12.07 0.62 -8.28
C LYS A 117 10.83 1.32 -8.80
N VAL A 118 9.79 1.47 -7.97
CA VAL A 118 8.50 2.01 -8.43
C VAL A 118 8.34 3.50 -8.14
N ILE A 119 9.03 4.03 -7.14
CA ILE A 119 9.03 5.47 -6.86
C ILE A 119 10.09 6.15 -7.74
N ARG A 120 9.67 7.16 -8.48
CA ARG A 120 10.55 7.90 -9.37
C ARG A 120 10.67 9.34 -8.96
#